data_357e5466afb29f18412ef0847f162583
#
_entry.id   357e5466afb29f18412ef0847f162583
#
_cell.length_a   1.000
_cell.length_b   1.000
_cell.length_c   1.000
_cell.angle_alpha   90.00
_cell.angle_beta   90.00
_cell.angle_gamma   90.00
#
_symmetry.space_group_name_H-M   'P 1'
#
loop_
_entity.id
_entity.type
_entity.pdbx_description
1 polymer ?
#
loop_
_entity_poly.entity_id
_entity_poly.type
_entity_poly.pdbx_seq_one_letter_code
_entity_poly.pdbx_strand_id
1 'polypeptide(L)'
;MLYIRVDMNNTIATGHVRRCLSIADAARSIGQETTFLLADQQAVELVTEKGYSYVVLNTTWDDMEGELPVLCEVIREYHITSLLIDSYMATEQYLKCVSELTSVTYIDDLNELTIPQGISIICYANYSGKFNYPVDAITYSGTRFTPLRQEFFGLSSKQIRDRVDDVLIISGGTDNYEILKRILEKIPVKKFKSIDAVCGIYSSSYEELKEKYAQIESVHIYKSLSNIIDYMQKADVVISAGGTTLYELCAIGVPTITYSMADNQIENVQSFARDGIMEYAGDIRYDNVPEKVNEYLNEYCNNIEKRRTQSEKMQQIVDGRGAIRIVNILMDNTKK
;
A
#
# COMPACT_ATOMS: atom_id res chain seq x y z
N MET A 1 24.91 -3.33 4.45
CA MET A 1 24.15 -3.61 3.21
C MET A 1 22.91 -4.39 3.61
N LEU A 2 21.75 -4.06 3.06
CA LEU A 2 20.49 -4.77 3.26
C LEU A 2 20.18 -5.66 2.05
N TYR A 3 19.54 -6.79 2.29
CA TYR A 3 19.07 -7.68 1.23
C TYR A 3 17.57 -7.87 1.34
N ILE A 4 16.88 -7.86 0.20
CA ILE A 4 15.42 -7.98 0.13
C ILE A 4 15.07 -9.04 -0.89
N ARG A 5 14.41 -10.14 -0.46
CA ARG A 5 13.84 -11.16 -1.34
C ARG A 5 12.40 -10.80 -1.63
N VAL A 6 12.10 -10.50 -2.90
CA VAL A 6 10.77 -10.04 -3.35
C VAL A 6 10.57 -10.31 -4.82
N ASP A 7 9.32 -10.46 -5.25
CA ASP A 7 8.94 -10.65 -6.64
C ASP A 7 7.78 -9.75 -7.06
N MET A 8 7.59 -9.63 -8.38
CA MET A 8 6.40 -9.12 -9.03
C MET A 8 6.13 -9.85 -10.33
N ASN A 9 4.87 -9.97 -10.70
CA ASN A 9 4.42 -10.49 -11.99
C ASN A 9 2.97 -10.08 -12.25
N ASN A 10 2.38 -10.58 -13.32
CA ASN A 10 0.99 -10.28 -13.68
C ASN A 10 -0.04 -10.83 -12.67
N THR A 11 0.33 -11.81 -11.84
CA THR A 11 -0.56 -12.42 -10.83
C THR A 11 -0.55 -11.64 -9.52
N ILE A 12 0.64 -11.34 -8.99
CA ILE A 12 0.81 -10.63 -7.69
C ILE A 12 0.95 -9.11 -7.85
N ALA A 13 0.96 -8.62 -9.09
CA ALA A 13 1.15 -7.21 -9.43
C ALA A 13 2.47 -6.63 -8.87
N THR A 14 2.53 -5.31 -8.69
CA THR A 14 3.75 -4.58 -8.31
C THR A 14 3.82 -4.20 -6.84
N GLY A 15 2.79 -4.54 -6.04
CA GLY A 15 2.63 -4.05 -4.66
C GLY A 15 3.81 -4.39 -3.74
N HIS A 16 4.27 -5.64 -3.79
CA HIS A 16 5.41 -6.13 -3.00
C HIS A 16 6.70 -5.37 -3.33
N VAL A 17 7.08 -5.32 -4.62
CA VAL A 17 8.31 -4.61 -5.04
C VAL A 17 8.23 -3.12 -4.71
N ARG A 18 7.07 -2.47 -4.91
CA ARG A 18 6.91 -1.04 -4.59
C ARG A 18 7.09 -0.74 -3.11
N ARG A 19 6.55 -1.55 -2.21
CA ARG A 19 6.76 -1.35 -0.77
C ARG A 19 8.19 -1.66 -0.35
N CYS A 20 8.82 -2.65 -0.95
CA CYS A 20 10.24 -2.97 -0.74
C CYS A 20 11.16 -1.85 -1.27
N LEU A 21 10.82 -1.21 -2.40
CA LEU A 21 11.52 -0.02 -2.89
C LEU A 21 11.40 1.15 -1.90
N SER A 22 10.24 1.34 -1.26
CA SER A 22 10.10 2.37 -0.21
C SER A 22 11.01 2.10 0.99
N ILE A 23 11.18 0.82 1.38
CA ILE A 23 12.13 0.42 2.43
C ILE A 23 13.58 0.67 1.97
N ALA A 24 13.91 0.33 0.72
CA ALA A 24 15.23 0.58 0.14
C ALA A 24 15.54 2.08 0.04
N ASP A 25 14.58 2.93 -0.36
CA ASP A 25 14.73 4.38 -0.38
C ASP A 25 14.98 4.94 1.05
N ALA A 26 14.28 4.40 2.05
CA ALA A 26 14.53 4.76 3.45
C ALA A 26 15.92 4.32 3.92
N ALA A 27 16.39 3.12 3.53
CA ALA A 27 17.75 2.64 3.81
C ALA A 27 18.80 3.55 3.18
N ARG A 28 18.64 3.91 1.91
CA ARG A 28 19.52 4.84 1.19
C ARG A 28 19.61 6.20 1.88
N SER A 29 18.49 6.71 2.42
CA SER A 29 18.46 8.00 3.12
C SER A 29 19.36 8.07 4.35
N ILE A 30 19.72 6.94 4.92
CA ILE A 30 20.63 6.81 6.06
C ILE A 30 21.98 6.17 5.68
N GLY A 31 22.30 6.14 4.38
CA GLY A 31 23.58 5.63 3.88
C GLY A 31 23.72 4.13 3.82
N GLN A 32 22.59 3.37 3.87
CA GLN A 32 22.61 1.91 3.72
C GLN A 32 22.30 1.52 2.27
N GLU A 33 23.19 0.73 1.68
CA GLU A 33 22.97 0.13 0.37
C GLU A 33 21.98 -1.03 0.48
N THR A 34 21.23 -1.27 -0.60
CA THR A 34 20.24 -2.36 -0.69
C THR A 34 20.44 -3.14 -1.98
N THR A 35 20.39 -4.46 -1.89
CA THR A 35 20.41 -5.41 -3.02
C THR A 35 19.12 -6.25 -2.99
N PHE A 36 18.44 -6.32 -4.13
CA PHE A 36 17.24 -7.13 -4.32
C PHE A 36 17.60 -8.54 -4.78
N LEU A 37 16.98 -9.55 -4.20
CA LEU A 37 17.03 -10.94 -4.64
C LEU A 37 15.70 -11.27 -5.31
N LEU A 38 15.73 -11.57 -6.60
CA LEU A 38 14.56 -11.74 -7.46
C LEU A 38 14.55 -13.16 -8.01
N ALA A 39 13.39 -13.82 -8.06
CA ALA A 39 13.29 -15.14 -8.68
C ALA A 39 13.66 -15.08 -10.16
N ASP A 40 13.14 -14.09 -10.88
CA ASP A 40 13.26 -13.94 -12.32
C ASP A 40 13.51 -12.48 -12.76
N GLN A 41 13.40 -12.19 -14.05
CA GLN A 41 13.66 -10.88 -14.64
C GLN A 41 12.53 -9.87 -14.53
N GLN A 42 11.32 -10.26 -14.06
CA GLN A 42 10.14 -9.42 -14.16
C GLN A 42 10.20 -8.12 -13.33
N ALA A 43 10.90 -8.16 -12.18
CA ALA A 43 11.08 -6.98 -11.33
C ALA A 43 12.32 -6.14 -11.67
N VAL A 44 13.20 -6.62 -12.53
CA VAL A 44 14.53 -6.00 -12.80
C VAL A 44 14.39 -4.56 -13.28
N GLU A 45 13.50 -4.29 -14.24
CA GLU A 45 13.31 -2.93 -14.78
C GLU A 45 12.96 -1.95 -13.67
N LEU A 46 11.96 -2.28 -12.83
CA LEU A 46 11.49 -1.41 -11.76
C LEU A 46 12.56 -1.15 -10.68
N VAL A 47 13.39 -2.16 -10.39
CA VAL A 47 14.49 -2.06 -9.42
C VAL A 47 15.63 -1.21 -9.98
N THR A 48 16.00 -1.41 -11.27
CA THR A 48 17.09 -0.68 -11.92
C THR A 48 16.76 0.77 -12.23
N GLU A 49 15.50 1.08 -12.59
CA GLU A 49 15.03 2.46 -12.74
C GLU A 49 15.23 3.29 -11.46
N LYS A 50 15.14 2.65 -10.30
CA LYS A 50 15.40 3.27 -8.99
C LYS A 50 16.90 3.25 -8.60
N GLY A 51 17.77 2.67 -9.43
CA GLY A 51 19.22 2.60 -9.23
C GLY A 51 19.63 1.65 -8.09
N TYR A 52 18.90 0.55 -7.88
CA TYR A 52 19.27 -0.49 -6.92
C TYR A 52 19.97 -1.67 -7.60
N SER A 53 20.88 -2.30 -6.84
CA SER A 53 21.51 -3.56 -7.21
C SER A 53 20.53 -4.73 -7.07
N TYR A 54 20.72 -5.77 -7.86
CA TYR A 54 19.92 -6.98 -7.80
C TYR A 54 20.72 -8.23 -8.12
N VAL A 55 20.23 -9.38 -7.69
CA VAL A 55 20.66 -10.73 -8.07
C VAL A 55 19.42 -11.49 -8.53
N VAL A 56 19.48 -12.07 -9.73
CA VAL A 56 18.41 -12.94 -10.24
C VAL A 56 18.77 -14.40 -9.91
N LEU A 57 17.90 -15.06 -9.18
CA LEU A 57 18.10 -16.44 -8.70
C LEU A 57 17.87 -17.48 -9.81
N ASN A 58 17.17 -17.10 -10.90
CA ASN A 58 16.74 -17.98 -12.00
C ASN A 58 15.88 -19.15 -11.49
N THR A 59 14.93 -18.83 -10.61
CA THR A 59 13.95 -19.73 -9.99
C THR A 59 12.52 -19.29 -10.37
N THR A 60 11.51 -19.94 -9.81
CA THR A 60 10.10 -19.57 -9.98
C THR A 60 9.58 -18.89 -8.72
N TRP A 61 8.84 -17.80 -8.87
CA TRP A 61 8.33 -16.96 -7.78
C TRP A 61 7.36 -17.70 -6.83
N ASP A 62 6.73 -18.77 -7.30
CA ASP A 62 5.72 -19.56 -6.60
C ASP A 62 6.24 -20.91 -6.06
N ASP A 63 7.51 -21.24 -6.30
CA ASP A 63 8.19 -22.41 -5.73
C ASP A 63 9.35 -21.99 -4.81
N MET A 64 8.99 -21.46 -3.63
CA MET A 64 9.97 -20.96 -2.67
C MET A 64 10.86 -22.09 -2.12
N GLU A 65 10.35 -23.31 -1.97
CA GLU A 65 11.16 -24.44 -1.50
C GLU A 65 12.15 -24.94 -2.56
N GLY A 66 11.74 -24.94 -3.83
CA GLY A 66 12.63 -25.26 -4.96
C GLY A 66 13.75 -24.22 -5.14
N GLU A 67 13.56 -22.98 -4.69
CA GLU A 67 14.59 -21.94 -4.74
C GLU A 67 15.67 -22.08 -3.64
N LEU A 68 15.39 -22.78 -2.53
CA LEU A 68 16.30 -22.86 -1.36
C LEU A 68 17.75 -23.17 -1.69
N PRO A 69 18.07 -24.16 -2.56
CA PRO A 69 19.47 -24.46 -2.87
C PRO A 69 20.23 -23.24 -3.41
N VAL A 70 19.62 -22.49 -4.34
CA VAL A 70 20.24 -21.30 -4.96
C VAL A 70 20.30 -20.15 -3.96
N LEU A 71 19.23 -19.88 -3.22
CA LEU A 71 19.21 -18.81 -2.23
C LEU A 71 20.24 -19.04 -1.13
N CYS A 72 20.38 -20.29 -0.65
CA CYS A 72 21.38 -20.64 0.38
C CYS A 72 22.82 -20.42 -0.12
N GLU A 73 23.12 -20.66 -1.40
CA GLU A 73 24.42 -20.35 -2.01
C GLU A 73 24.64 -18.83 -2.05
N VAL A 74 23.66 -18.06 -2.52
CA VAL A 74 23.71 -16.60 -2.56
C VAL A 74 23.91 -16.00 -1.17
N ILE A 75 23.20 -16.50 -0.14
CA ILE A 75 23.38 -16.06 1.25
C ILE A 75 24.83 -16.24 1.71
N ARG A 76 25.45 -17.37 1.40
CA ARG A 76 26.85 -17.65 1.78
C ARG A 76 27.83 -16.82 0.98
N GLU A 77 27.64 -16.73 -0.33
CA GLU A 77 28.53 -15.99 -1.26
C GLU A 77 28.58 -14.51 -0.92
N TYR A 78 27.41 -13.89 -0.71
CA TYR A 78 27.31 -12.46 -0.40
C TYR A 78 27.41 -12.14 1.10
N HIS A 79 27.66 -13.16 1.95
CA HIS A 79 27.76 -13.01 3.42
C HIS A 79 26.55 -12.26 4.01
N ILE A 80 25.33 -12.65 3.60
CA ILE A 80 24.10 -11.99 4.00
C ILE A 80 23.84 -12.26 5.48
N THR A 81 23.85 -11.21 6.29
CA THR A 81 23.59 -11.30 7.74
C THR A 81 22.18 -10.93 8.14
N SER A 82 21.43 -10.25 7.26
CA SER A 82 20.02 -9.89 7.46
C SER A 82 19.30 -9.89 6.12
N LEU A 83 18.16 -10.56 6.06
CA LEU A 83 17.33 -10.70 4.86
C LEU A 83 15.88 -10.34 5.18
N LEU A 84 15.33 -9.37 4.44
CA LEU A 84 13.89 -9.11 4.39
C LEU A 84 13.25 -10.02 3.35
N ILE A 85 12.19 -10.73 3.72
CA ILE A 85 11.40 -11.57 2.81
C ILE A 85 9.99 -11.00 2.70
N ASP A 86 9.55 -10.78 1.47
CA ASP A 86 8.21 -10.28 1.13
C ASP A 86 7.60 -11.12 0.01
N SER A 87 6.91 -12.19 0.37
CA SER A 87 6.26 -13.11 -0.56
C SER A 87 5.07 -13.82 0.10
N TYR A 88 3.95 -13.90 -0.61
CA TYR A 88 2.80 -14.73 -0.19
C TYR A 88 3.04 -16.24 -0.37
N MET A 89 4.08 -16.60 -1.13
CA MET A 89 4.43 -18.01 -1.38
C MET A 89 5.40 -18.58 -0.36
N ALA A 90 5.88 -17.77 0.60
CA ALA A 90 6.75 -18.25 1.67
C ALA A 90 6.05 -19.35 2.48
N THR A 91 6.78 -20.44 2.78
CA THR A 91 6.31 -21.53 3.64
C THR A 91 7.01 -21.51 4.98
N GLU A 92 6.46 -22.18 5.99
CA GLU A 92 7.12 -22.39 7.29
C GLU A 92 8.51 -23.03 7.11
N GLN A 93 8.60 -24.06 6.24
CA GLN A 93 9.84 -24.75 5.95
C GLN A 93 10.88 -23.85 5.29
N TYR A 94 10.45 -23.02 4.31
CA TYR A 94 11.33 -22.05 3.66
C TYR A 94 11.90 -21.06 4.67
N LEU A 95 11.03 -20.42 5.46
CA LEU A 95 11.44 -19.44 6.46
C LEU A 95 12.39 -20.05 7.50
N LYS A 96 12.14 -21.29 7.92
CA LYS A 96 12.99 -22.04 8.85
C LYS A 96 14.38 -22.27 8.28
N CYS A 97 14.49 -22.84 7.06
CA CYS A 97 15.76 -23.10 6.41
C CYS A 97 16.60 -21.83 6.22
N VAL A 98 15.98 -20.73 5.81
CA VAL A 98 16.67 -19.45 5.63
C VAL A 98 17.13 -18.87 6.96
N SER A 99 16.31 -18.99 8.03
CA SER A 99 16.66 -18.47 9.35
C SER A 99 17.82 -19.20 10.04
N GLU A 100 18.18 -20.40 9.59
CA GLU A 100 19.37 -21.12 10.04
C GLU A 100 20.68 -20.50 9.48
N LEU A 101 20.59 -19.71 8.40
CA LEU A 101 21.76 -19.12 7.73
C LEU A 101 21.90 -17.62 7.97
N THR A 102 20.81 -16.91 8.17
CA THR A 102 20.80 -15.45 8.31
C THR A 102 19.65 -14.98 9.20
N SER A 103 19.73 -13.76 9.74
CA SER A 103 18.60 -13.16 10.44
C SER A 103 17.50 -12.81 9.46
N VAL A 104 16.30 -13.37 9.65
CA VAL A 104 15.14 -13.17 8.78
C VAL A 104 14.17 -12.15 9.39
N THR A 105 13.71 -11.22 8.54
CA THR A 105 12.53 -10.41 8.79
C THR A 105 11.51 -10.70 7.69
N TYR A 106 10.29 -11.05 8.08
CA TYR A 106 9.22 -11.43 7.15
C TYR A 106 8.07 -10.41 7.20
N ILE A 107 7.59 -9.96 6.04
CA ILE A 107 6.38 -9.14 5.95
C ILE A 107 5.18 -10.08 5.84
N ASP A 108 4.32 -10.05 6.85
CA ASP A 108 3.12 -10.87 6.92
C ASP A 108 1.85 -10.01 6.82
N ASP A 109 1.14 -10.16 5.73
CA ASP A 109 -0.15 -9.48 5.46
C ASP A 109 -1.35 -10.41 5.63
N LEU A 110 -1.14 -11.72 5.80
CA LEU A 110 -2.21 -12.73 5.73
C LEU A 110 -2.47 -13.41 7.09
N ASN A 111 -1.43 -13.54 7.93
CA ASN A 111 -1.48 -14.31 9.19
C ASN A 111 -1.92 -15.77 8.99
N GLU A 112 -1.48 -16.38 7.89
CA GLU A 112 -1.84 -17.75 7.53
C GLU A 112 -0.75 -18.77 7.86
N LEU A 113 0.47 -18.29 8.16
CA LEU A 113 1.63 -19.14 8.46
C LEU A 113 1.92 -19.24 9.95
N THR A 114 2.38 -20.39 10.37
CA THR A 114 3.10 -20.55 11.64
C THR A 114 4.53 -20.08 11.42
N ILE A 115 4.87 -18.90 11.92
CA ILE A 115 6.20 -18.33 11.72
C ILE A 115 7.20 -18.97 12.70
N PRO A 116 8.33 -19.51 12.21
CA PRO A 116 9.36 -20.09 13.06
C PRO A 116 9.92 -19.10 14.09
N GLN A 117 10.29 -19.61 15.28
CA GLN A 117 10.86 -18.78 16.34
C GLN A 117 12.17 -18.11 15.90
N GLY A 118 12.38 -16.87 16.34
CA GLY A 118 13.58 -16.08 16.02
C GLY A 118 13.43 -15.19 14.77
N ILE A 119 12.38 -15.36 13.98
CA ILE A 119 12.08 -14.51 12.83
C ILE A 119 11.33 -13.25 13.31
N SER A 120 11.77 -12.08 12.82
CA SER A 120 11.07 -10.81 13.04
C SER A 120 9.90 -10.68 12.05
N ILE A 121 8.71 -10.38 12.56
CA ILE A 121 7.49 -10.26 11.76
C ILE A 121 7.08 -8.81 11.65
N ILE A 122 6.94 -8.30 10.41
CA ILE A 122 6.37 -6.99 10.13
C ILE A 122 4.93 -7.20 9.67
N CYS A 123 3.96 -6.72 10.44
CA CYS A 123 2.55 -6.81 10.13
C CYS A 123 1.90 -5.44 10.16
N TYR A 124 2.16 -4.60 9.16
CA TYR A 124 1.65 -3.24 9.10
C TYR A 124 0.14 -3.17 8.76
N ALA A 125 -0.38 -4.18 8.05
CA ALA A 125 -1.78 -4.23 7.63
C ALA A 125 -2.75 -4.61 8.76
N ASN A 126 -2.25 -4.98 9.95
CA ASN A 126 -3.08 -5.39 11.08
C ASN A 126 -3.62 -4.21 11.90
N TYR A 127 -4.32 -3.28 11.25
CA TYR A 127 -4.99 -2.18 11.95
C TYR A 127 -6.14 -2.69 12.83
N SER A 128 -6.89 -3.69 12.36
CA SER A 128 -7.99 -4.30 13.09
C SER A 128 -7.58 -5.01 14.39
N GLY A 129 -6.29 -5.35 14.54
CA GLY A 129 -5.79 -6.17 15.64
C GLY A 129 -6.19 -7.65 15.58
N LYS A 130 -6.67 -8.11 14.40
CA LYS A 130 -7.19 -9.47 14.22
C LYS A 130 -6.10 -10.52 14.12
N PHE A 131 -4.91 -10.13 13.65
CA PHE A 131 -3.79 -11.05 13.51
C PHE A 131 -3.17 -11.33 14.88
N ASN A 132 -3.10 -12.61 15.22
CA ASN A 132 -2.59 -13.08 16.49
C ASN A 132 -1.29 -13.86 16.27
N TYR A 133 -0.25 -13.46 16.96
CA TYR A 133 1.04 -14.16 16.97
C TYR A 133 1.31 -14.73 18.37
N PRO A 134 2.12 -15.81 18.49
CA PRO A 134 2.56 -16.30 19.78
C PRO A 134 3.20 -15.18 20.63
N VAL A 135 3.07 -15.29 21.96
CA VAL A 135 3.58 -14.26 22.90
C VAL A 135 5.10 -14.06 22.80
N ASP A 136 5.82 -15.10 22.42
CA ASP A 136 7.28 -15.11 22.24
C ASP A 136 7.72 -14.73 20.82
N ALA A 137 6.78 -14.46 19.90
CA ALA A 137 7.10 -13.99 18.55
C ALA A 137 7.60 -12.54 18.56
N ILE A 138 8.64 -12.27 17.78
CA ILE A 138 9.19 -10.92 17.59
C ILE A 138 8.32 -10.20 16.55
N THR A 139 7.28 -9.49 17.01
CA THR A 139 6.28 -8.90 16.11
C THR A 139 6.27 -7.38 16.19
N TYR A 140 6.29 -6.75 15.01
CA TYR A 140 6.17 -5.31 14.79
C TYR A 140 4.87 -5.04 14.03
N SER A 141 3.80 -4.80 14.78
CA SER A 141 2.44 -4.73 14.24
C SER A 141 1.89 -3.30 14.21
N GLY A 142 0.97 -3.08 13.27
CA GLY A 142 0.18 -1.86 13.15
C GLY A 142 0.71 -0.86 12.12
N THR A 143 -0.13 0.12 11.81
CA THR A 143 0.04 1.08 10.72
C THR A 143 1.31 1.94 10.81
N ARG A 144 1.90 2.08 12.01
CA ARG A 144 3.18 2.77 12.21
C ARG A 144 4.35 2.14 11.45
N PHE A 145 4.21 0.90 10.99
CA PHE A 145 5.20 0.17 10.18
C PHE A 145 4.84 0.15 8.69
N THR A 146 3.83 0.89 8.24
CA THR A 146 3.48 0.95 6.82
C THR A 146 4.63 1.55 6.01
N PRO A 147 5.20 0.83 5.04
CA PRO A 147 6.37 1.26 4.29
C PRO A 147 5.97 2.22 3.16
N LEU A 148 5.61 3.44 3.52
CA LEU A 148 5.28 4.49 2.55
C LEU A 148 6.53 5.07 1.90
N ARG A 149 6.36 5.62 0.68
CA ARG A 149 7.38 6.36 -0.05
C ARG A 149 7.83 7.58 0.73
N GLN A 150 9.07 8.01 0.54
CA GLN A 150 9.69 9.11 1.30
C GLN A 150 8.90 10.43 1.20
N GLU A 151 8.19 10.67 0.12
CA GLU A 151 7.36 11.86 -0.09
C GLU A 151 6.17 11.99 0.89
N PHE A 152 5.79 10.88 1.55
CA PHE A 152 4.76 10.88 2.62
C PHE A 152 5.34 11.10 4.03
N PHE A 153 6.65 11.31 4.13
CA PHE A 153 7.33 11.47 5.41
C PHE A 153 7.28 12.92 5.89
N GLY A 154 6.88 13.12 7.15
CA GLY A 154 6.93 14.42 7.81
C GLY A 154 6.02 15.49 7.21
N LEU A 155 4.91 15.07 6.61
CA LEU A 155 3.91 15.98 6.08
C LEU A 155 3.31 16.83 7.19
N SER A 156 3.07 18.11 6.88
CA SER A 156 2.33 19.01 7.77
C SER A 156 0.87 18.61 7.88
N SER A 157 0.18 19.08 8.91
CA SER A 157 -1.25 18.86 9.10
C SER A 157 -2.04 19.39 7.90
N LYS A 158 -2.97 18.57 7.42
CA LYS A 158 -3.86 18.89 6.30
C LYS A 158 -4.73 20.11 6.66
N GLN A 159 -4.70 21.12 5.80
CA GLN A 159 -5.61 22.26 5.91
C GLN A 159 -6.99 21.86 5.38
N ILE A 160 -7.98 21.78 6.26
CA ILE A 160 -9.37 21.44 5.89
C ILE A 160 -10.11 22.72 5.52
N ARG A 161 -10.42 22.88 4.23
CA ARG A 161 -11.16 24.03 3.70
C ARG A 161 -12.65 23.97 4.09
N ASP A 162 -13.31 25.11 4.20
CA ASP A 162 -14.74 25.18 4.57
C ASP A 162 -15.63 24.46 3.54
N ARG A 163 -15.31 24.59 2.25
CA ARG A 163 -16.03 23.96 1.16
C ARG A 163 -15.27 22.76 0.60
N VAL A 164 -16.02 21.80 0.08
CA VAL A 164 -15.50 20.72 -0.75
C VAL A 164 -15.56 21.20 -2.21
N ASP A 165 -14.43 21.62 -2.74
CA ASP A 165 -14.27 22.10 -4.12
C ASP A 165 -13.54 21.09 -5.00
N ASP A 166 -12.52 20.39 -4.46
CA ASP A 166 -11.68 19.45 -5.18
C ASP A 166 -11.90 18.01 -4.69
N VAL A 167 -12.30 17.11 -5.57
CA VAL A 167 -12.52 15.69 -5.29
C VAL A 167 -11.55 14.86 -6.10
N LEU A 168 -10.87 13.91 -5.47
CA LEU A 168 -10.03 12.93 -6.15
C LEU A 168 -10.69 11.55 -6.07
N ILE A 169 -10.74 10.81 -7.19
CA ILE A 169 -11.28 9.45 -7.25
C ILE A 169 -10.18 8.51 -7.74
N ILE A 170 -9.88 7.45 -6.99
CA ILE A 170 -8.83 6.47 -7.30
C ILE A 170 -9.46 5.07 -7.31
N SER A 171 -9.56 4.44 -8.48
CA SER A 171 -10.15 3.09 -8.60
C SER A 171 -9.19 1.96 -8.23
N GLY A 172 -7.89 2.25 -8.08
CA GLY A 172 -6.85 1.24 -7.90
C GLY A 172 -6.17 0.85 -9.22
N GLY A 173 -5.43 -0.27 -9.21
CA GLY A 173 -4.67 -0.73 -10.40
C GLY A 173 -5.54 -1.26 -11.53
N THR A 174 -6.66 -1.89 -11.18
CA THR A 174 -7.67 -2.41 -12.12
C THR A 174 -9.04 -1.86 -11.75
N ASP A 175 -9.92 -1.66 -12.74
CA ASP A 175 -11.30 -1.23 -12.52
C ASP A 175 -12.29 -2.24 -13.14
N ASN A 176 -12.19 -3.49 -12.69
CA ASN A 176 -12.96 -4.63 -13.22
C ASN A 176 -14.49 -4.48 -13.02
N TYR A 177 -14.92 -3.57 -12.14
CA TYR A 177 -16.33 -3.33 -11.82
C TYR A 177 -16.86 -2.03 -12.42
N GLU A 178 -16.08 -1.34 -13.28
CA GLU A 178 -16.39 -0.01 -13.82
C GLU A 178 -16.82 0.98 -12.72
N ILE A 179 -16.20 0.86 -11.55
CA ILE A 179 -16.64 1.61 -10.36
C ILE A 179 -16.46 3.12 -10.55
N LEU A 180 -15.39 3.53 -11.23
CA LEU A 180 -15.13 4.93 -11.51
C LEU A 180 -16.26 5.55 -12.34
N LYS A 181 -16.71 4.85 -13.40
CA LYS A 181 -17.84 5.24 -14.24
C LYS A 181 -19.12 5.37 -13.42
N ARG A 182 -19.42 4.34 -12.63
CA ARG A 182 -20.63 4.28 -11.79
C ARG A 182 -20.66 5.39 -10.73
N ILE A 183 -19.52 5.73 -10.13
CA ILE A 183 -19.41 6.83 -9.17
C ILE A 183 -19.61 8.19 -9.90
N LEU A 184 -18.91 8.44 -11.01
CA LEU A 184 -19.03 9.68 -11.77
C LEU A 184 -20.44 9.93 -12.30
N GLU A 185 -21.19 8.88 -12.67
CA GLU A 185 -22.59 8.97 -13.07
C GLU A 185 -23.55 9.34 -11.94
N LYS A 186 -23.15 9.02 -10.68
CA LYS A 186 -24.01 9.19 -9.51
C LYS A 186 -23.79 10.50 -8.78
N ILE A 187 -22.56 10.98 -8.68
CA ILE A 187 -22.24 12.22 -7.96
C ILE A 187 -22.58 13.47 -8.79
N PRO A 188 -22.93 14.60 -8.15
CA PRO A 188 -23.27 15.85 -8.86
C PRO A 188 -21.99 16.57 -9.34
N VAL A 189 -21.37 16.07 -10.42
CA VAL A 189 -20.05 16.53 -10.91
C VAL A 189 -19.93 18.05 -11.09
N LYS A 190 -21.00 18.72 -11.50
CA LYS A 190 -21.04 20.18 -11.71
C LYS A 190 -21.02 21.01 -10.41
N LYS A 191 -21.19 20.36 -9.24
CA LYS A 191 -21.13 21.02 -7.93
C LYS A 191 -19.70 21.35 -7.51
N PHE A 192 -18.73 20.62 -8.03
CA PHE A 192 -17.32 20.72 -7.65
C PHE A 192 -16.53 21.56 -8.66
N LYS A 193 -15.43 22.20 -8.19
CA LYS A 193 -14.52 22.94 -9.06
C LYS A 193 -13.63 22.02 -9.86
N SER A 194 -13.19 20.90 -9.24
CA SER A 194 -12.38 19.88 -9.89
C SER A 194 -12.75 18.50 -9.36
N ILE A 195 -12.88 17.55 -10.29
CA ILE A 195 -12.91 16.11 -10.01
C ILE A 195 -11.78 15.49 -10.83
N ASP A 196 -10.75 15.07 -10.13
CA ASP A 196 -9.61 14.36 -10.72
C ASP A 196 -9.85 12.86 -10.55
N ALA A 197 -10.05 12.12 -11.66
CA ALA A 197 -10.42 10.70 -11.62
C ALA A 197 -9.32 9.83 -12.25
N VAL A 198 -8.75 8.92 -11.47
CA VAL A 198 -7.60 8.08 -11.86
C VAL A 198 -8.06 6.64 -12.08
N CYS A 199 -8.01 6.18 -13.33
CA CYS A 199 -8.51 4.87 -13.75
C CYS A 199 -7.58 3.69 -13.39
N GLY A 200 -6.31 3.89 -13.12
CA GLY A 200 -5.35 2.80 -13.07
C GLY A 200 -4.92 2.32 -14.47
N ILE A 201 -3.69 1.80 -14.54
CA ILE A 201 -3.01 1.50 -15.82
C ILE A 201 -3.66 0.37 -16.62
N TYR A 202 -4.37 -0.54 -15.97
CA TYR A 202 -5.04 -1.70 -16.58
C TYR A 202 -6.54 -1.50 -16.79
N SER A 203 -7.08 -0.29 -16.53
CA SER A 203 -8.51 -0.02 -16.74
C SER A 203 -8.84 0.06 -18.23
N SER A 204 -9.89 -0.67 -18.62
CA SER A 204 -10.44 -0.65 -20.00
C SER A 204 -11.37 0.55 -20.24
N SER A 205 -11.88 1.19 -19.18
CA SER A 205 -12.86 2.27 -19.27
C SER A 205 -12.26 3.67 -19.50
N TYR A 206 -10.94 3.80 -19.56
CA TYR A 206 -10.27 5.11 -19.64
C TYR A 206 -10.71 5.94 -20.86
N GLU A 207 -10.65 5.38 -22.08
CA GLU A 207 -10.97 6.13 -23.30
C GLU A 207 -12.46 6.53 -23.34
N GLU A 208 -13.36 5.62 -22.94
CA GLU A 208 -14.79 5.91 -22.83
C GLU A 208 -15.08 7.06 -21.87
N LEU A 209 -14.49 7.02 -20.68
CA LEU A 209 -14.68 8.06 -19.68
C LEU A 209 -14.10 9.41 -20.12
N LYS A 210 -12.92 9.41 -20.73
CA LYS A 210 -12.29 10.61 -21.26
C LYS A 210 -13.15 11.29 -22.33
N GLU A 211 -13.71 10.52 -23.25
CA GLU A 211 -14.63 11.04 -24.27
C GLU A 211 -15.93 11.55 -23.66
N LYS A 212 -16.55 10.75 -22.78
CA LYS A 212 -17.83 11.09 -22.13
C LYS A 212 -17.79 12.40 -21.34
N TYR A 213 -16.68 12.64 -20.63
CA TYR A 213 -16.53 13.82 -19.77
C TYR A 213 -15.73 14.97 -20.42
N ALA A 214 -15.31 14.87 -21.70
CA ALA A 214 -14.49 15.85 -22.39
C ALA A 214 -15.07 17.28 -22.42
N GLN A 215 -16.40 17.43 -22.35
CA GLN A 215 -17.09 18.72 -22.37
C GLN A 215 -17.44 19.27 -20.98
N ILE A 216 -17.02 18.57 -19.90
CA ILE A 216 -17.27 18.99 -18.53
C ILE A 216 -15.95 19.47 -17.93
N GLU A 217 -15.73 20.79 -17.94
CA GLU A 217 -14.48 21.43 -17.52
C GLU A 217 -14.00 21.02 -16.12
N SER A 218 -14.93 20.68 -15.21
CA SER A 218 -14.60 20.29 -13.85
C SER A 218 -14.16 18.82 -13.71
N VAL A 219 -14.21 17.98 -14.76
CA VAL A 219 -13.87 16.55 -14.69
C VAL A 219 -12.65 16.23 -15.53
N HIS A 220 -11.64 15.71 -14.87
CA HIS A 220 -10.37 15.33 -15.50
C HIS A 220 -10.13 13.83 -15.32
N ILE A 221 -9.97 13.10 -16.42
CA ILE A 221 -9.76 11.65 -16.41
C ILE A 221 -8.30 11.35 -16.72
N TYR A 222 -7.65 10.60 -15.82
CA TYR A 222 -6.24 10.18 -15.92
C TYR A 222 -6.12 8.66 -15.98
N LYS A 223 -5.25 8.15 -16.82
CA LYS A 223 -4.92 6.70 -16.84
C LYS A 223 -4.01 6.33 -15.68
N SER A 224 -3.05 7.19 -15.38
CA SER A 224 -2.17 7.12 -14.21
C SER A 224 -1.63 8.51 -13.90
N LEU A 225 -1.15 8.72 -12.69
CA LEU A 225 -0.49 9.95 -12.26
C LEU A 225 0.89 9.59 -11.68
N SER A 226 1.94 10.15 -12.24
CA SER A 226 3.30 10.03 -11.70
C SER A 226 3.46 10.75 -10.36
N ASN A 227 2.67 11.81 -10.15
CA ASN A 227 2.74 12.71 -9.00
C ASN A 227 1.41 12.74 -8.23
N ILE A 228 0.90 11.55 -7.87
CA ILE A 228 -0.42 11.43 -7.23
C ILE A 228 -0.51 12.16 -5.89
N ILE A 229 0.63 12.33 -5.19
CA ILE A 229 0.65 13.02 -3.88
C ILE A 229 0.15 14.45 -3.96
N ASP A 230 0.46 15.20 -5.03
CA ASP A 230 0.00 16.58 -5.19
C ASP A 230 -1.53 16.63 -5.34
N TYR A 231 -2.11 15.67 -6.05
CA TYR A 231 -3.56 15.54 -6.19
C TYR A 231 -4.21 15.17 -4.85
N MET A 232 -3.61 14.24 -4.10
CA MET A 232 -4.08 13.88 -2.76
C MET A 232 -4.02 15.07 -1.79
N GLN A 233 -2.94 15.84 -1.83
CA GLN A 233 -2.77 17.04 -1.00
C GLN A 233 -3.74 18.15 -1.37
N LYS A 234 -4.02 18.35 -2.68
CA LYS A 234 -4.96 19.34 -3.19
C LYS A 234 -6.41 18.98 -2.84
N ALA A 235 -6.78 17.71 -2.89
CA ALA A 235 -8.15 17.25 -2.71
C ALA A 235 -8.73 17.62 -1.34
N ASP A 236 -10.01 18.00 -1.28
CA ASP A 236 -10.77 18.16 -0.05
C ASP A 236 -11.35 16.84 0.45
N VAL A 237 -11.68 15.95 -0.50
CA VAL A 237 -12.19 14.61 -0.27
C VAL A 237 -11.60 13.66 -1.30
N VAL A 238 -11.25 12.46 -0.85
CA VAL A 238 -10.82 11.37 -1.74
C VAL A 238 -11.82 10.21 -1.67
N ILE A 239 -12.12 9.63 -2.83
CA ILE A 239 -12.87 8.37 -2.94
C ILE A 239 -11.88 7.32 -3.42
N SER A 240 -11.66 6.26 -2.65
CA SER A 240 -10.59 5.28 -2.94
C SER A 240 -11.00 3.85 -2.65
N ALA A 241 -10.51 2.91 -3.47
CA ALA A 241 -10.53 1.50 -3.14
C ALA A 241 -9.73 1.20 -1.86
N GLY A 242 -10.11 0.14 -1.13
CA GLY A 242 -9.58 -0.27 0.18
C GLY A 242 -8.18 -0.91 0.17
N GLY A 243 -7.30 -0.48 -0.73
CA GLY A 243 -5.92 -0.96 -0.85
C GLY A 243 -4.91 -0.17 0.00
N THR A 244 -3.61 -0.36 -0.28
CA THR A 244 -2.50 0.30 0.43
C THR A 244 -2.51 1.83 0.30
N THR A 245 -3.16 2.39 -0.73
CA THR A 245 -3.39 3.83 -0.91
C THR A 245 -4.06 4.47 0.30
N LEU A 246 -4.88 3.73 1.06
CA LEU A 246 -5.52 4.27 2.27
C LEU A 246 -4.50 4.74 3.32
N TYR A 247 -3.36 4.08 3.42
CA TYR A 247 -2.30 4.51 4.35
C TYR A 247 -1.59 5.78 3.87
N GLU A 248 -1.45 5.96 2.54
CA GLU A 248 -0.96 7.21 1.94
C GLU A 248 -1.92 8.36 2.25
N LEU A 249 -3.23 8.12 2.11
CA LEU A 249 -4.27 9.09 2.43
C LEU A 249 -4.31 9.42 3.94
N CYS A 250 -4.06 8.42 4.80
CA CYS A 250 -3.90 8.65 6.23
C CYS A 250 -2.71 9.55 6.55
N ALA A 251 -1.55 9.33 5.94
CA ALA A 251 -0.36 10.14 6.16
C ALA A 251 -0.59 11.61 5.77
N ILE A 252 -1.37 11.86 4.71
CA ILE A 252 -1.77 13.21 4.30
C ILE A 252 -2.85 13.77 5.24
N GLY A 253 -3.76 12.94 5.73
CA GLY A 253 -4.93 13.35 6.51
C GLY A 253 -6.06 13.91 5.64
N VAL A 254 -6.22 13.43 4.41
CA VAL A 254 -7.31 13.87 3.54
C VAL A 254 -8.58 13.06 3.80
N PRO A 255 -9.73 13.69 4.13
CA PRO A 255 -10.99 13.00 4.37
C PRO A 255 -11.34 12.03 3.24
N THR A 256 -11.60 10.78 3.58
CA THR A 256 -11.67 9.69 2.61
C THR A 256 -12.96 8.90 2.74
N ILE A 257 -13.59 8.60 1.58
CA ILE A 257 -14.65 7.62 1.43
C ILE A 257 -14.02 6.40 0.76
N THR A 258 -14.06 5.24 1.41
CA THR A 258 -13.48 4.02 0.88
C THR A 258 -14.53 2.96 0.57
N TYR A 259 -14.19 2.03 -0.31
CA TYR A 259 -14.97 0.84 -0.63
C TYR A 259 -14.04 -0.36 -0.79
N SER A 260 -14.56 -1.58 -0.56
CA SER A 260 -13.82 -2.80 -0.81
C SER A 260 -14.18 -3.45 -2.14
N MET A 261 -13.23 -4.19 -2.71
CA MET A 261 -13.40 -4.98 -3.94
C MET A 261 -12.76 -6.38 -3.82
N ALA A 262 -12.15 -6.68 -2.67
CA ALA A 262 -11.51 -7.95 -2.37
C ALA A 262 -11.60 -8.26 -0.86
N ASP A 263 -11.58 -9.54 -0.50
CA ASP A 263 -11.81 -10.00 0.88
C ASP A 263 -10.75 -9.51 1.85
N ASN A 264 -9.49 -9.44 1.44
CA ASN A 264 -8.39 -8.95 2.25
C ASN A 264 -8.46 -7.46 2.58
N GLN A 265 -9.37 -6.70 1.94
CA GLN A 265 -9.59 -5.28 2.22
C GLN A 265 -10.63 -5.06 3.31
N ILE A 266 -11.63 -5.95 3.43
CA ILE A 266 -12.87 -5.75 4.19
C ILE A 266 -12.59 -5.39 5.66
N GLU A 267 -11.77 -6.18 6.32
CA GLU A 267 -11.51 -6.03 7.75
C GLU A 267 -10.90 -4.65 8.10
N ASN A 268 -9.92 -4.22 7.31
CA ASN A 268 -9.26 -2.93 7.53
C ASN A 268 -10.21 -1.74 7.28
N VAL A 269 -10.97 -1.76 6.16
CA VAL A 269 -11.87 -0.64 5.85
C VAL A 269 -13.04 -0.54 6.83
N GLN A 270 -13.56 -1.69 7.31
CA GLN A 270 -14.59 -1.71 8.35
C GLN A 270 -14.04 -1.20 9.70
N SER A 271 -12.81 -1.53 10.04
CA SER A 271 -12.16 -1.04 11.26
C SER A 271 -11.89 0.46 11.18
N PHE A 272 -11.42 0.96 10.03
CA PHE A 272 -11.28 2.41 9.82
C PHE A 272 -12.62 3.15 9.96
N ALA A 273 -13.71 2.59 9.42
CA ALA A 273 -15.03 3.18 9.54
C ALA A 273 -15.55 3.17 10.98
N ARG A 274 -15.42 2.02 11.68
CA ARG A 274 -15.84 1.88 13.09
C ARG A 274 -15.16 2.90 13.99
N ASP A 275 -13.86 3.16 13.75
CA ASP A 275 -13.07 4.07 14.57
C ASP A 275 -13.18 5.55 14.08
N GLY A 276 -13.98 5.78 13.03
CA GLY A 276 -14.25 7.12 12.47
C GLY A 276 -13.00 7.73 11.81
N ILE A 277 -12.17 6.91 11.19
CA ILE A 277 -10.99 7.31 10.40
C ILE A 277 -11.40 7.67 8.98
N MET A 278 -12.30 6.88 8.37
CA MET A 278 -12.81 7.04 7.00
C MET A 278 -14.27 6.63 6.95
N GLU A 279 -14.99 6.99 5.87
CA GLU A 279 -16.31 6.44 5.58
C GLU A 279 -16.16 5.18 4.71
N TYR A 280 -16.93 4.14 5.05
CA TYR A 280 -16.95 2.90 4.25
C TYR A 280 -18.27 2.79 3.47
N ALA A 281 -18.17 2.85 2.15
CA ALA A 281 -19.33 2.83 1.25
C ALA A 281 -19.83 1.41 0.90
N GLY A 282 -19.15 0.36 1.40
CA GLY A 282 -19.56 -1.02 1.18
C GLY A 282 -18.62 -1.80 0.24
N ASP A 283 -18.97 -3.05 -0.02
CA ASP A 283 -18.29 -3.93 -0.94
C ASP A 283 -18.94 -3.84 -2.33
N ILE A 284 -18.14 -3.49 -3.34
CA ILE A 284 -18.62 -3.28 -4.72
C ILE A 284 -19.31 -4.52 -5.31
N ARG A 285 -18.99 -5.70 -4.81
CA ARG A 285 -19.54 -6.98 -5.27
C ARG A 285 -21.00 -7.20 -4.82
N TYR A 286 -21.40 -6.57 -3.72
CA TYR A 286 -22.67 -6.83 -3.04
C TYR A 286 -23.49 -5.59 -2.76
N ASP A 287 -22.85 -4.43 -2.60
CA ASP A 287 -23.47 -3.19 -2.15
C ASP A 287 -23.65 -2.16 -3.28
N ASN A 288 -24.58 -1.22 -3.09
CA ASN A 288 -24.72 -0.08 -3.98
C ASN A 288 -23.73 1.04 -3.60
N VAL A 289 -22.44 0.76 -3.81
CA VAL A 289 -21.32 1.66 -3.48
C VAL A 289 -21.50 3.08 -4.06
N PRO A 290 -21.88 3.28 -5.35
CA PRO A 290 -22.03 4.63 -5.89
C PRO A 290 -23.07 5.50 -5.17
N GLU A 291 -24.17 4.91 -4.72
CA GLU A 291 -25.19 5.61 -3.93
C GLU A 291 -24.64 6.06 -2.58
N LYS A 292 -23.98 5.13 -1.88
CA LYS A 292 -23.38 5.37 -0.58
C LYS A 292 -22.26 6.42 -0.64
N VAL A 293 -21.44 6.38 -1.68
CA VAL A 293 -20.42 7.42 -1.95
C VAL A 293 -21.07 8.78 -2.10
N ASN A 294 -22.18 8.89 -2.86
CA ASN A 294 -22.90 10.16 -3.02
C ASN A 294 -23.50 10.66 -1.70
N GLU A 295 -24.05 9.77 -0.86
CA GLU A 295 -24.55 10.12 0.49
C GLU A 295 -23.43 10.70 1.36
N TYR A 296 -22.30 9.99 1.50
CA TYR A 296 -21.16 10.45 2.30
C TYR A 296 -20.51 11.71 1.74
N LEU A 297 -20.41 11.84 0.43
CA LEU A 297 -19.89 13.05 -0.19
C LEU A 297 -20.77 14.28 0.10
N ASN A 298 -22.10 14.12 0.09
CA ASN A 298 -23.03 15.16 0.50
C ASN A 298 -22.90 15.48 1.99
N GLU A 299 -22.69 14.50 2.86
CA GLU A 299 -22.43 14.72 4.27
C GLU A 299 -21.14 15.52 4.48
N TYR A 300 -20.05 15.15 3.82
CA TYR A 300 -18.77 15.88 3.87
C TYR A 300 -18.89 17.33 3.38
N CYS A 301 -19.69 17.58 2.34
CA CYS A 301 -19.95 18.94 1.87
C CYS A 301 -20.61 19.84 2.95
N ASN A 302 -21.36 19.25 3.88
CA ASN A 302 -22.16 19.96 4.87
C ASN A 302 -21.58 19.89 6.30
N ASN A 303 -20.53 19.09 6.51
CA ASN A 303 -20.00 18.84 7.84
C ASN A 303 -18.45 18.96 7.87
N ILE A 304 -17.97 20.19 8.06
CA ILE A 304 -16.53 20.48 8.15
C ILE A 304 -15.90 19.85 9.39
N GLU A 305 -16.62 19.80 10.52
CA GLU A 305 -16.09 19.24 11.77
C GLU A 305 -15.82 17.73 11.65
N LYS A 306 -16.69 17.01 10.93
CA LYS A 306 -16.44 15.60 10.60
C LYS A 306 -15.15 15.44 9.80
N ARG A 307 -14.93 16.27 8.78
CA ARG A 307 -13.71 16.25 7.95
C ARG A 307 -12.47 16.58 8.78
N ARG A 308 -12.53 17.55 9.69
CA ARG A 308 -11.42 17.91 10.60
C ARG A 308 -11.08 16.75 11.53
N THR A 309 -12.07 16.20 12.20
CA THR A 309 -11.89 15.07 13.13
C THR A 309 -11.28 13.86 12.43
N GLN A 310 -11.75 13.52 11.24
CA GLN A 310 -11.18 12.42 10.46
C GLN A 310 -9.74 12.69 10.05
N SER A 311 -9.45 13.89 9.54
CA SER A 311 -8.11 14.29 9.15
C SER A 311 -7.11 14.13 10.30
N GLU A 312 -7.46 14.61 11.49
CA GLU A 312 -6.63 14.46 12.69
C GLU A 312 -6.39 13.00 13.06
N LYS A 313 -7.44 12.17 13.09
CA LYS A 313 -7.34 10.74 13.39
C LYS A 313 -6.48 10.01 12.36
N MET A 314 -6.64 10.31 11.07
CA MET A 314 -5.86 9.70 9.98
C MET A 314 -4.36 9.93 10.20
N GLN A 315 -3.93 11.16 10.46
CA GLN A 315 -2.51 11.49 10.67
C GLN A 315 -1.94 10.94 11.99
N GLN A 316 -2.79 10.62 12.97
CA GLN A 316 -2.34 9.96 14.21
C GLN A 316 -1.98 8.49 14.00
N ILE A 317 -2.61 7.80 13.05
CA ILE A 317 -2.39 6.37 12.82
C ILE A 317 -1.28 6.07 11.82
N VAL A 318 -0.95 7.01 10.90
CA VAL A 318 0.12 6.86 9.91
C VAL A 318 0.94 8.14 9.81
N ASP A 319 2.19 8.09 10.25
CA ASP A 319 3.10 9.24 10.26
C ASP A 319 4.14 9.24 9.11
N GLY A 320 4.00 8.32 8.14
CA GLY A 320 4.89 8.15 7.00
C GLY A 320 6.27 7.57 7.32
N ARG A 321 6.58 7.26 8.60
CA ARG A 321 7.92 6.80 9.05
C ARG A 321 8.07 5.28 9.10
N GLY A 322 7.12 4.52 8.57
CA GLY A 322 7.13 3.05 8.68
C GLY A 322 8.35 2.41 8.02
N ALA A 323 8.72 2.88 6.82
CA ALA A 323 9.87 2.36 6.10
C ALA A 323 11.18 2.49 6.89
N ILE A 324 11.45 3.66 7.49
CA ILE A 324 12.66 3.86 8.31
C ILE A 324 12.64 3.03 9.60
N ARG A 325 11.47 2.78 10.20
CA ARG A 325 11.36 1.86 11.35
C ARG A 325 11.71 0.43 10.96
N ILE A 326 11.26 -0.02 9.78
CA ILE A 326 11.61 -1.35 9.25
C ILE A 326 13.12 -1.44 9.00
N VAL A 327 13.73 -0.43 8.40
CA VAL A 327 15.19 -0.39 8.21
C VAL A 327 15.94 -0.51 9.54
N ASN A 328 15.51 0.21 10.57
CA ASN A 328 16.16 0.13 11.89
C ASN A 328 16.05 -1.29 12.49
N ILE A 329 14.90 -1.98 12.33
CA ILE A 329 14.73 -3.37 12.74
C ILE A 329 15.72 -4.28 12.01
N LEU A 330 15.82 -4.13 10.68
CA LEU A 330 16.75 -4.92 9.86
C LEU A 330 18.22 -4.71 10.28
N MET A 331 18.60 -3.48 10.61
CA MET A 331 19.95 -3.14 11.08
C MET A 331 20.23 -3.66 12.47
N ASP A 332 19.26 -3.66 13.38
CA ASP A 332 19.43 -4.21 14.73
C ASP A 332 19.56 -5.73 14.71
N ASN A 333 18.90 -6.40 13.75
CA ASN A 333 19.04 -7.83 13.54
C ASN A 333 20.42 -8.24 13.00
N THR A 334 21.17 -7.33 12.35
CA THR A 334 22.56 -7.60 11.90
C THR A 334 23.58 -7.63 13.03
N LYS A 335 23.22 -7.14 14.23
CA LYS A 335 24.12 -7.04 15.39
C LYS A 335 24.05 -8.25 16.33
N LYS A 336 23.13 -9.16 16.08
CA LYS A 336 22.94 -10.41 16.84
C LYS A 336 23.67 -11.56 16.16
#